data_7e08a5586148e368c9a9aa1bf92b554e
#
_entry.id   7e08a5586148e368c9a9aa1bf92b554e
#
_cell.length_a   1.000
_cell.length_b   1.000
_cell.length_c   1.000
_cell.angle_alpha   90.00
_cell.angle_beta   90.00
_cell.angle_gamma   90.00
#
_symmetry.space_group_name_H-M   'P 1'
#
loop_
_entity.id
_entity.type
_entity.pdbx_description
1 polymer ?
#
loop_
_entity_poly.entity_id
_entity_poly.type
_entity_poly.pdbx_seq_one_letter_code
_entity_poly.pdbx_strand_id
1 'polypeptide(L)'
;MRRDESVARQEKFGAEGEAITHDMAATAARAASEMFAKDVILIDLKGLVSYADYFVIASAETERQTRRIAQEIIERMIEKGYRPRTKRLDEGTAWISLDFIDVVVHIFTDEARDYYRLESLWRSAPQQHW
;
A
#
# COMPACT_ATOMS: atom_id res chain seq x y z
N MET A 1 11.85 5.67 22.48
CA MET A 1 12.18 6.51 21.34
C MET A 1 11.88 5.85 20.03
N ARG A 2 11.00 6.47 19.29
CA ARG A 2 10.59 5.90 18.00
C ARG A 2 11.71 5.89 16.97
N ARG A 3 12.52 6.93 16.99
CA ARG A 3 13.69 7.01 16.15
C ARG A 3 14.57 5.77 16.26
N ASP A 4 14.69 5.27 17.48
CA ASP A 4 15.57 4.14 17.74
C ASP A 4 15.01 2.84 17.16
N GLU A 5 13.70 2.69 17.12
CA GLU A 5 13.10 1.52 16.50
C GLU A 5 13.40 1.46 15.00
N SER A 6 13.29 2.58 14.32
CA SER A 6 13.55 2.64 12.89
C SER A 6 15.01 2.36 12.58
N VAL A 7 15.91 3.01 13.32
CA VAL A 7 17.35 2.82 13.13
C VAL A 7 17.75 1.38 13.45
N ALA A 8 17.26 0.86 14.57
CA ALA A 8 17.60 -0.50 15.00
C ALA A 8 17.10 -1.52 13.96
N ARG A 9 15.92 -1.30 13.40
CA ARG A 9 15.39 -2.19 12.39
C ARG A 9 16.26 -2.20 11.14
N GLN A 10 16.68 -1.03 10.66
CA GLN A 10 17.54 -0.96 9.50
C GLN A 10 18.90 -1.59 9.74
N GLU A 11 19.49 -1.34 10.89
CA GLU A 11 20.81 -1.90 11.23
C GLU A 11 20.74 -3.40 11.44
N LYS A 12 19.67 -3.87 12.09
CA LYS A 12 19.54 -5.26 12.50
C LYS A 12 19.01 -6.15 11.38
N PHE A 13 18.08 -5.64 10.58
CA PHE A 13 17.39 -6.44 9.58
C PHE A 13 17.80 -6.11 8.16
N GLY A 14 18.34 -4.93 7.92
CA GLY A 14 18.94 -4.54 6.66
C GLY A 14 18.22 -5.09 5.45
N ALA A 15 18.92 -5.94 4.70
CA ALA A 15 18.38 -6.54 3.48
C ALA A 15 17.16 -7.42 3.73
N GLU A 16 17.09 -8.10 4.87
CA GLU A 16 15.94 -8.92 5.22
C GLU A 16 14.71 -8.06 5.46
N GLY A 17 14.87 -6.95 6.19
CA GLY A 17 13.78 -6.02 6.44
C GLY A 17 13.28 -5.40 5.15
N GLU A 18 14.18 -5.03 4.25
CA GLU A 18 13.82 -4.49 2.96
C GLU A 18 13.11 -5.53 2.10
N ALA A 19 13.55 -6.78 2.14
CA ALA A 19 12.91 -7.85 1.40
C ALA A 19 11.49 -8.09 1.91
N ILE A 20 11.28 -8.01 3.23
CA ILE A 20 9.95 -8.19 3.82
C ILE A 20 9.02 -7.06 3.40
N THR A 21 9.46 -5.81 3.49
CA THR A 21 8.60 -4.69 3.09
C THR A 21 8.29 -4.70 1.61
N HIS A 22 9.25 -5.09 0.78
CA HIS A 22 9.02 -5.25 -0.64
C HIS A 22 8.00 -6.37 -0.90
N ASP A 23 8.12 -7.50 -0.20
CA ASP A 23 7.17 -8.61 -0.34
C ASP A 23 5.75 -8.16 0.06
N MET A 24 5.64 -7.38 1.13
CA MET A 24 4.34 -6.84 1.54
C MET A 24 3.73 -6.00 0.43
N ALA A 25 4.51 -5.08 -0.13
CA ALA A 25 4.03 -4.20 -1.19
C ALA A 25 3.67 -5.00 -2.45
N ALA A 26 4.51 -5.94 -2.84
CA ALA A 26 4.27 -6.79 -4.01
C ALA A 26 3.04 -7.68 -3.81
N THR A 27 2.84 -8.21 -2.61
CA THR A 27 1.67 -9.04 -2.30
C THR A 27 0.39 -8.22 -2.46
N ALA A 28 0.38 -7.00 -1.91
CA ALA A 28 -0.79 -6.13 -2.03
C ALA A 28 -1.05 -5.75 -3.49
N ALA A 29 -0.01 -5.39 -4.22
CA ALA A 29 -0.15 -5.00 -5.63
C ALA A 29 -0.66 -6.16 -6.47
N ARG A 30 -0.13 -7.37 -6.24
CA ARG A 30 -0.57 -8.56 -6.97
C ARG A 30 -2.03 -8.89 -6.66
N ALA A 31 -2.41 -8.82 -5.39
CA ALA A 31 -3.79 -9.06 -5.00
C ALA A 31 -4.74 -8.09 -5.70
N ALA A 32 -4.39 -6.81 -5.69
CA ALA A 32 -5.19 -5.80 -6.36
C ALA A 32 -5.32 -6.09 -7.86
N SER A 33 -4.21 -6.40 -8.50
CA SER A 33 -4.17 -6.68 -9.93
C SER A 33 -5.02 -7.91 -10.29
N GLU A 34 -4.95 -8.96 -9.48
CA GLU A 34 -5.73 -10.17 -9.70
C GLU A 34 -7.22 -9.96 -9.46
N MET A 35 -7.56 -8.94 -8.69
CA MET A 35 -8.95 -8.52 -8.50
C MET A 35 -9.39 -7.48 -9.53
N PHE A 36 -8.62 -7.35 -10.60
CA PHE A 36 -8.90 -6.45 -11.71
C PHE A 36 -8.94 -4.97 -11.34
N ALA A 37 -8.17 -4.58 -10.32
CA ALA A 37 -7.99 -3.16 -10.04
C ALA A 37 -7.27 -2.50 -11.20
N LYS A 38 -7.53 -1.22 -11.38
CA LYS A 38 -6.94 -0.44 -12.48
C LYS A 38 -5.68 0.28 -12.01
N ASP A 39 -4.74 0.41 -12.93
CA ASP A 39 -3.54 1.24 -12.76
C ASP A 39 -2.87 1.01 -11.41
N VAL A 40 -2.59 -0.25 -11.12
CA VAL A 40 -1.92 -0.64 -9.89
C VAL A 40 -0.46 -0.22 -10.00
N ILE A 41 -0.01 0.59 -9.05
CA ILE A 41 1.39 1.04 -9.00
C ILE A 41 1.94 0.84 -7.61
N LEU A 42 3.22 0.54 -7.56
CA LEU A 42 4.00 0.44 -6.34
C LEU A 42 5.02 1.57 -6.37
N ILE A 43 5.01 2.41 -5.35
CA ILE A 43 5.91 3.57 -5.27
C ILE A 43 6.91 3.32 -4.16
N ASP A 44 8.19 3.39 -4.49
CA ASP A 44 9.27 3.25 -3.53
C ASP A 44 9.53 4.60 -2.88
N LEU A 45 9.23 4.68 -1.59
CA LEU A 45 9.37 5.93 -0.82
C LEU A 45 10.60 5.92 0.08
N LYS A 46 11.41 4.86 0.02
CA LYS A 46 12.58 4.79 0.89
C LYS A 46 13.53 5.95 0.62
N GLY A 47 13.91 6.62 1.69
CA GLY A 47 14.78 7.77 1.58
C GLY A 47 14.07 9.08 1.25
N LEU A 48 12.78 9.05 0.92
CA LEU A 48 12.00 10.25 0.60
C LEU A 48 11.11 10.68 1.74
N VAL A 49 10.55 9.71 2.46
CA VAL A 49 9.72 9.99 3.65
C VAL A 49 10.11 9.03 4.75
N SER A 50 9.76 9.40 5.99
CA SER A 50 10.11 8.58 7.15
C SER A 50 8.97 7.66 7.61
N TYR A 51 7.76 7.85 7.09
CA TYR A 51 6.57 7.16 7.63
C TYR A 51 6.16 5.92 6.84
N ALA A 52 6.75 5.67 5.70
CA ALA A 52 6.46 4.47 4.91
C ALA A 52 7.60 4.17 3.96
N ASP A 53 7.80 2.89 3.64
CA ASP A 53 8.76 2.47 2.64
C ASP A 53 8.13 2.38 1.25
N TYR A 54 6.86 2.00 1.20
CA TYR A 54 6.14 1.86 -0.08
C TYR A 54 4.70 2.33 0.05
N PHE A 55 4.21 2.91 -1.03
CA PHE A 55 2.78 3.03 -1.27
C PHE A 55 2.41 2.07 -2.39
N VAL A 56 1.23 1.46 -2.24
CA VAL A 56 0.59 0.74 -3.34
C VAL A 56 -0.69 1.50 -3.64
N ILE A 57 -0.89 1.90 -4.88
CA ILE A 57 -2.06 2.66 -5.29
C ILE A 57 -2.80 1.90 -6.37
N ALA A 58 -4.11 1.78 -6.20
CA ALA A 58 -4.97 1.08 -7.14
C ALA A 58 -6.30 1.80 -7.22
N SER A 59 -7.05 1.54 -8.26
CA SER A 59 -8.38 2.12 -8.39
C SER A 59 -9.35 1.13 -9.00
N ALA A 60 -10.63 1.42 -8.84
CA ALA A 60 -11.72 0.64 -9.42
C ALA A 60 -12.88 1.56 -9.68
N GLU A 61 -13.86 1.06 -10.45
CA GLU A 61 -14.94 1.90 -10.92
C GLU A 61 -15.90 2.31 -9.80
N THR A 62 -16.17 1.41 -8.86
CA THR A 62 -17.17 1.66 -7.82
C THR A 62 -16.61 1.43 -6.43
N GLU A 63 -17.28 2.02 -5.43
CA GLU A 63 -16.91 1.81 -4.02
C GLU A 63 -17.08 0.36 -3.60
N ARG A 64 -18.03 -0.34 -4.19
CA ARG A 64 -18.20 -1.76 -3.90
C ARG A 64 -16.98 -2.56 -4.34
N GLN A 65 -16.46 -2.26 -5.52
CA GLN A 65 -15.24 -2.91 -6.01
C GLN A 65 -14.03 -2.57 -5.16
N THR A 66 -13.90 -1.31 -4.76
CA THR A 66 -12.76 -0.91 -3.93
C THR A 66 -12.76 -1.67 -2.61
N ARG A 67 -13.93 -1.86 -2.00
CA ARG A 67 -14.04 -2.65 -0.77
C ARG A 67 -13.66 -4.11 -0.97
N ARG A 68 -14.08 -4.70 -2.09
CA ARG A 68 -13.73 -6.10 -2.38
C ARG A 68 -12.25 -6.26 -2.59
N ILE A 69 -11.63 -5.32 -3.29
CA ILE A 69 -10.19 -5.32 -3.48
C ILE A 69 -9.48 -5.21 -2.13
N ALA A 70 -9.93 -4.29 -1.29
CA ALA A 70 -9.35 -4.10 0.03
C ALA A 70 -9.44 -5.36 0.87
N GLN A 71 -10.57 -6.05 0.86
CA GLN A 71 -10.73 -7.27 1.61
C GLN A 71 -9.80 -8.38 1.12
N GLU A 72 -9.66 -8.51 -0.18
CA GLU A 72 -8.76 -9.51 -0.75
C GLU A 72 -7.32 -9.23 -0.36
N ILE A 73 -6.91 -7.97 -0.39
CA ILE A 73 -5.56 -7.58 0.03
C ILE A 73 -5.34 -7.95 1.49
N ILE A 74 -6.28 -7.58 2.35
CA ILE A 74 -6.17 -7.89 3.78
C ILE A 74 -6.02 -9.39 4.00
N GLU A 75 -6.86 -10.19 3.35
CA GLU A 75 -6.83 -11.64 3.52
C GLU A 75 -5.50 -12.23 3.10
N ARG A 76 -4.98 -11.84 1.95
CA ARG A 76 -3.69 -12.33 1.48
C ARG A 76 -2.53 -11.89 2.35
N MET A 77 -2.60 -10.66 2.85
CA MET A 77 -1.57 -10.16 3.74
C MET A 77 -1.57 -10.92 5.06
N ILE A 78 -2.74 -11.16 5.62
CA ILE A 78 -2.88 -11.92 6.87
C ILE A 78 -2.37 -13.35 6.69
N GLU A 79 -2.65 -13.99 5.56
CA GLU A 79 -2.14 -15.33 5.29
C GLU A 79 -0.62 -15.40 5.34
N LYS A 80 0.05 -14.31 4.99
CA LYS A 80 1.50 -14.21 5.05
C LYS A 80 2.02 -13.70 6.40
N GLY A 81 1.13 -13.45 7.35
CA GLY A 81 1.51 -12.97 8.67
C GLY A 81 1.58 -11.46 8.78
N TYR A 82 1.15 -10.73 7.75
CA TYR A 82 1.15 -9.27 7.76
C TYR A 82 -0.22 -8.76 8.17
N ARG A 83 -0.31 -8.05 9.29
CA ARG A 83 -1.57 -7.56 9.78
C ARG A 83 -1.67 -6.05 9.63
N PRO A 84 -2.84 -5.54 9.20
CA PRO A 84 -3.02 -4.09 9.12
C PRO A 84 -3.13 -3.50 10.53
N ARG A 85 -2.61 -2.29 10.68
CA ARG A 85 -2.76 -1.54 11.92
C ARG A 85 -4.19 -1.09 12.10
N THR A 86 -4.88 -0.77 11.00
CA THR A 86 -6.30 -0.43 11.04
C THR A 86 -7.03 -1.22 9.96
N LYS A 87 -8.27 -1.63 10.25
CA LYS A 87 -9.11 -2.41 9.35
C LYS A 87 -10.43 -1.70 9.08
N ARG A 88 -10.36 -0.44 8.70
CA ARG A 88 -11.59 0.31 8.47
C ARG A 88 -11.94 0.26 6.99
N LEU A 89 -13.06 -0.38 6.69
CA LEU A 89 -13.63 -0.48 5.35
C LEU A 89 -15.01 0.15 5.39
N ASP A 90 -15.06 1.43 5.71
CA ASP A 90 -16.32 2.14 5.88
C ASP A 90 -17.06 2.24 4.55
N GLU A 91 -18.39 2.09 4.60
CA GLU A 91 -19.21 2.27 3.41
C GLU A 91 -19.20 3.73 2.98
N GLY A 92 -19.39 3.92 1.69
CA GLY A 92 -19.42 5.26 1.14
C GLY A 92 -18.07 5.93 1.04
N THR A 93 -17.00 5.15 1.11
CA THR A 93 -15.64 5.69 1.06
C THR A 93 -15.06 5.53 -0.33
N ALA A 94 -14.75 6.66 -0.95
CA ALA A 94 -14.12 6.67 -2.27
C ALA A 94 -12.61 6.46 -2.19
N TRP A 95 -12.05 6.46 -1.00
CA TRP A 95 -10.62 6.28 -0.75
C TRP A 95 -10.43 5.43 0.50
N ILE A 96 -9.97 4.20 0.29
CA ILE A 96 -9.67 3.27 1.38
C ILE A 96 -8.16 3.23 1.57
N SER A 97 -7.71 3.39 2.82
CA SER A 97 -6.30 3.25 3.15
C SER A 97 -6.11 2.05 4.07
N LEU A 98 -5.19 1.18 3.71
CA LEU A 98 -4.81 0.03 4.51
C LEU A 98 -3.39 0.25 5.01
N ASP A 99 -3.26 0.44 6.31
CA ASP A 99 -1.98 0.78 6.92
C ASP A 99 -1.30 -0.47 7.48
N PHE A 100 -0.24 -0.91 6.82
CA PHE A 100 0.59 -2.03 7.29
C PHE A 100 1.91 -1.53 7.87
N ILE A 101 1.93 -0.29 8.32
CA ILE A 101 3.06 0.40 8.93
C ILE A 101 4.11 0.82 7.90
N ASP A 102 4.90 -0.10 7.37
CA ASP A 102 5.93 0.24 6.39
C ASP A 102 5.38 0.33 4.97
N VAL A 103 4.21 -0.23 4.76
CA VAL A 103 3.52 -0.22 3.47
C VAL A 103 2.11 0.29 3.69
N VAL A 104 1.70 1.27 2.92
CA VAL A 104 0.33 1.77 2.95
C VAL A 104 -0.29 1.55 1.57
N VAL A 105 -1.46 0.92 1.57
CA VAL A 105 -2.20 0.64 0.34
C VAL A 105 -3.34 1.64 0.23
N HIS A 106 -3.42 2.31 -0.90
CA HIS A 106 -4.47 3.28 -1.20
C HIS A 106 -5.32 2.77 -2.33
N ILE A 107 -6.61 2.60 -2.08
CA ILE A 107 -7.55 2.12 -3.09
C ILE A 107 -8.61 3.19 -3.29
N PHE A 108 -8.71 3.68 -4.50
CA PHE A 108 -9.60 4.78 -4.86
C PHE A 108 -10.67 4.29 -5.82
N THR A 109 -11.81 4.98 -5.83
CA THR A 109 -12.63 4.94 -7.03
C THR A 109 -11.88 5.68 -8.13
N ASP A 110 -12.19 5.38 -9.39
CA ASP A 110 -11.56 6.06 -10.52
C ASP A 110 -11.70 7.58 -10.41
N GLU A 111 -12.88 8.03 -10.00
CA GLU A 111 -13.17 9.44 -9.84
C GLU A 111 -12.31 10.07 -8.76
N ALA A 112 -12.19 9.40 -7.60
CA ALA A 112 -11.38 9.92 -6.50
C ALA A 112 -9.90 9.92 -6.85
N ARG A 113 -9.43 8.89 -7.55
CA ARG A 113 -8.03 8.84 -7.97
C ARG A 113 -7.69 10.02 -8.85
N ASP A 114 -8.58 10.33 -9.78
CA ASP A 114 -8.38 11.45 -10.69
C ASP A 114 -8.43 12.78 -9.94
N TYR A 115 -9.30 12.87 -8.95
CA TYR A 115 -9.44 14.09 -8.15
C TYR A 115 -8.22 14.34 -7.25
N TYR A 116 -7.81 13.33 -6.48
CA TYR A 116 -6.72 13.50 -5.51
C TYR A 116 -5.34 13.40 -6.12
N ARG A 117 -5.15 12.57 -7.12
CA ARG A 117 -3.86 12.38 -7.81
C ARG A 117 -2.71 12.20 -6.84
N LEU A 118 -2.89 11.30 -5.89
CA LEU A 118 -1.90 11.07 -4.83
C LEU A 118 -0.51 10.75 -5.41
N GLU A 119 -0.45 9.93 -6.45
CA GLU A 119 0.80 9.53 -7.05
C GLU A 119 1.58 10.70 -7.66
N SER A 120 0.93 11.81 -7.96
CA SER A 120 1.63 12.96 -8.54
C SER A 120 2.54 13.65 -7.53
N LEU A 121 2.34 13.42 -6.25
CA LEU A 121 3.22 13.94 -5.21
C LEU A 121 4.58 13.25 -5.21
N TRP A 122 4.65 12.08 -5.82
CA TRP A 122 5.83 11.23 -5.77
C TRP A 122 6.39 10.93 -7.16
N ARG A 123 6.32 11.90 -8.06
CA ARG A 123 6.78 11.71 -9.45
C ARG A 123 8.23 11.31 -9.55
N SER A 124 9.06 11.80 -8.65
CA SER A 124 10.49 11.49 -8.69
C SER A 124 10.83 10.17 -8.04
N ALA A 125 9.88 9.53 -7.35
CA ALA A 125 10.11 8.25 -6.71
C ALA A 125 10.09 7.13 -7.75
N PRO A 126 10.89 6.07 -7.56
CA PRO A 126 10.79 4.90 -8.41
C PRO A 126 9.39 4.30 -8.34
N GLN A 127 8.82 4.00 -9.49
CA GLN A 127 7.48 3.43 -9.59
C GLN A 127 7.49 2.18 -10.44
N GLN A 128 6.68 1.20 -10.03
CA GLN A 128 6.54 -0.04 -10.76
C GLN A 128 5.06 -0.27 -11.01
N HIS A 129 4.70 -0.49 -12.26
CA HIS A 129 3.32 -0.78 -12.65
C HIS A 129 3.07 -2.29 -12.62
N TRP A 130 1.86 -2.66 -12.21
CA TRP A 130 1.47 -4.05 -12.06
C TRP A 130 0.28 -4.41 -12.95
#